data_bb439e5c13b745600516d385d423c0d9
#
_entry.id   bb439e5c13b745600516d385d423c0d9
#
_cell.length_a   1.000
_cell.length_b   1.000
_cell.length_c   1.000
_cell.angle_alpha   90.00
_cell.angle_beta   90.00
_cell.angle_gamma   90.00
#
_symmetry.space_group_name_H-M   'P 1'
#
loop_
_entity.id
_entity.type
_entity.pdbx_description
1 polymer ?
#
loop_
_entity_poly.entity_id
_entity_poly.type
_entity_poly.pdbx_seq_one_letter_code
_entity_poly.pdbx_strand_id
1 'polypeptide(L)'
;MFPEGRAFSWDFHTIPFRGDPTDLENHSPPRRGKAGPSVLSFFAQERDSRVVCYANAHLTRADQPGELMRFVEFWHQVAGHDPLWLLFDSKVVPDSELARVNRRGIHFVTIRRRGAAVIRRLRALPPQAWKRAVINPPQRRHQRVRFVDESIRLPDSEGAIRPLAVDGLGRERPTLFRSNNLTETSRALIIRYAGRNGVEDGLGSGVNVFHLDRLASEVRLNVDLDVALTVLAHGCYRWLAHHLKGFDRSAPKRVFRKFVATAGLVAIDDRQIVVRRDRRSHNPILKEAGLDRQCPPIPWLNNLPVTFTYR
;
A
#
# COMPACT_ATOMS: atom_id res chain seq x y z
N MET A 1 10.87 8.01 10.79
CA MET A 1 11.88 8.01 9.71
C MET A 1 11.27 7.32 8.50
N PHE A 2 10.85 8.08 7.52
CA PHE A 2 10.41 7.51 6.26
C PHE A 2 11.66 7.18 5.45
N PRO A 3 11.73 5.99 4.83
CA PRO A 3 12.77 5.72 3.87
C PRO A 3 12.67 6.72 2.72
N GLU A 4 13.66 6.77 1.87
CA GLU A 4 13.86 7.76 0.82
C GLU A 4 12.68 7.98 -0.17
N GLY A 5 11.53 7.39 0.09
CA GLY A 5 10.29 7.59 -0.65
C GLY A 5 10.41 7.40 -2.15
N ARG A 6 11.12 6.35 -2.57
CA ARG A 6 11.44 6.15 -3.99
C ARG A 6 10.34 5.46 -4.77
N ALA A 7 9.61 4.54 -4.14
CA ALA A 7 8.63 3.75 -4.86
C ALA A 7 7.34 3.59 -4.05
N PHE A 8 6.22 3.88 -4.69
CA PHE A 8 4.91 3.79 -4.06
C PHE A 8 3.99 2.85 -4.83
N SER A 9 3.27 2.05 -4.07
CA SER A 9 2.11 1.31 -4.55
C SER A 9 0.87 2.00 -4.05
N TRP A 10 -0.15 2.13 -4.91
CA TRP A 10 -1.42 2.70 -4.50
C TRP A 10 -2.61 1.93 -5.08
N ASP A 11 -3.73 2.05 -4.39
CA ASP A 11 -4.98 1.43 -4.78
C ASP A 11 -6.18 2.22 -4.25
N PHE A 12 -7.31 2.09 -4.95
CA PHE A 12 -8.59 2.55 -4.46
C PHE A 12 -9.24 1.44 -3.62
N HIS A 13 -9.86 1.87 -2.55
CA HIS A 13 -10.62 0.99 -1.68
C HIS A 13 -12.03 1.53 -1.45
N THR A 14 -13.00 0.65 -1.36
CA THR A 14 -14.39 1.01 -1.10
C THR A 14 -14.75 0.59 0.32
N ILE A 15 -15.14 1.56 1.13
CA ILE A 15 -15.52 1.36 2.53
C ILE A 15 -17.05 1.37 2.59
N PRO A 16 -17.72 0.26 2.96
CA PRO A 16 -19.16 0.25 3.12
C PRO A 16 -19.60 1.27 4.18
N PHE A 17 -20.61 2.05 3.85
CA PHE A 17 -21.17 3.07 4.73
C PHE A 17 -22.59 2.67 5.13
N ARG A 18 -22.94 2.90 6.40
CA ARG A 18 -24.24 2.50 6.96
C ARG A 18 -25.05 3.67 7.53
N GLY A 19 -24.55 4.91 7.39
CA GLY A 19 -25.24 6.12 7.78
C GLY A 19 -26.18 6.64 6.68
N ASP A 20 -26.57 7.92 6.80
CA ASP A 20 -27.41 8.57 5.80
C ASP A 20 -26.70 8.66 4.44
N PRO A 21 -27.26 8.04 3.37
CA PRO A 21 -26.58 7.93 2.09
C PRO A 21 -26.76 9.16 1.17
N THR A 22 -27.30 10.28 1.63
CA THR A 22 -27.73 11.41 0.78
C THR A 22 -26.66 11.92 -0.18
N ASP A 23 -25.36 11.76 0.17
CA ASP A 23 -24.25 12.27 -0.65
C ASP A 23 -23.26 11.16 -1.09
N LEU A 24 -23.64 9.90 -1.01
CA LEU A 24 -22.75 8.80 -1.30
C LEU A 24 -23.06 8.11 -2.62
N GLU A 25 -22.01 7.82 -3.35
CA GLU A 25 -22.09 6.98 -4.54
C GLU A 25 -22.22 5.48 -4.18
N ASN A 26 -22.92 4.73 -5.03
CA ASN A 26 -22.98 3.28 -4.92
C ASN A 26 -21.74 2.65 -5.57
N HIS A 27 -20.92 1.96 -4.78
CA HIS A 27 -19.79 1.20 -5.29
C HIS A 27 -19.96 -0.30 -5.02
N SER A 28 -19.36 -1.11 -5.89
CA SER A 28 -19.29 -2.57 -5.67
C SER A 28 -18.26 -2.87 -4.59
N PRO A 29 -18.64 -3.59 -3.53
CA PRO A 29 -17.70 -3.96 -2.48
C PRO A 29 -16.63 -4.92 -3.02
N PRO A 30 -15.44 -5.01 -2.38
CA PRO A 30 -14.34 -5.87 -2.82
C PRO A 30 -14.69 -7.36 -2.84
N ARG A 31 -15.65 -7.79 -2.04
CA ARG A 31 -16.14 -9.17 -1.97
C ARG A 31 -17.57 -9.22 -2.51
N ARG A 32 -17.78 -9.94 -3.61
CA ARG A 32 -19.05 -10.33 -4.27
C ARG A 32 -20.34 -9.89 -3.56
N GLY A 33 -20.55 -8.62 -3.39
CA GLY A 33 -21.76 -8.03 -2.83
C GLY A 33 -22.47 -7.18 -3.89
N LYS A 34 -23.72 -6.83 -3.62
CA LYS A 34 -24.45 -5.83 -4.41
C LYS A 34 -23.81 -4.47 -4.20
N ALA A 35 -23.78 -3.62 -5.24
CA ALA A 35 -23.39 -2.24 -5.10
C ALA A 35 -24.28 -1.54 -4.07
N GLY A 36 -23.68 -0.75 -3.19
CA GLY A 36 -24.38 -0.04 -2.14
C GLY A 36 -23.66 1.26 -1.76
N PRO A 37 -24.28 2.09 -0.91
CA PRO A 37 -23.69 3.33 -0.41
C PRO A 37 -22.33 3.04 0.23
N SER A 38 -21.31 3.78 -0.21
CA SER A 38 -19.96 3.53 0.26
C SER A 38 -19.05 4.71 0.00
N VAL A 39 -18.05 4.84 0.84
CA VAL A 39 -17.00 5.84 0.73
C VAL A 39 -15.91 5.30 -0.18
N LEU A 40 -15.62 6.01 -1.26
CA LEU A 40 -14.48 5.73 -2.09
C LEU A 40 -13.24 6.34 -1.45
N SER A 41 -12.24 5.55 -1.25
CA SER A 41 -10.99 5.96 -0.63
C SER A 41 -9.78 5.55 -1.48
N PHE A 42 -8.70 6.32 -1.35
CA PHE A 42 -7.42 6.09 -2.00
C PHE A 42 -6.34 5.95 -0.94
N PHE A 43 -5.43 5.02 -1.14
CA PHE A 43 -4.30 4.78 -0.24
C PHE A 43 -3.01 4.66 -1.04
N ALA A 44 -1.96 5.35 -0.58
CA ALA A 44 -0.61 5.19 -1.09
C ALA A 44 0.31 4.62 -0.01
N GLN A 45 1.04 3.58 -0.36
CA GLN A 45 1.98 2.89 0.51
C GLN A 45 3.39 2.98 -0.06
N GLU A 46 4.34 3.42 0.74
CA GLU A 46 5.74 3.33 0.41
C GLU A 46 6.19 1.87 0.44
N ARG A 47 6.93 1.46 -0.58
CA ARG A 47 7.16 0.05 -0.87
C ARG A 47 8.12 -0.64 0.10
N ASP A 48 9.19 0.02 0.48
CA ASP A 48 10.27 -0.60 1.25
C ASP A 48 9.91 -0.67 2.74
N SER A 49 9.39 0.41 3.31
CA SER A 49 8.88 0.47 4.69
C SER A 49 7.52 -0.18 4.85
N ARG A 50 6.73 -0.28 3.77
CA ARG A 50 5.32 -0.69 3.79
C ARG A 50 4.43 0.23 4.65
N VAL A 51 4.86 1.46 4.87
CA VAL A 51 4.04 2.45 5.57
C VAL A 51 3.04 3.02 4.59
N VAL A 52 1.76 3.02 4.97
CA VAL A 52 0.74 3.81 4.29
C VAL A 52 1.00 5.25 4.67
N CYS A 53 1.39 6.08 3.71
CA CYS A 53 1.81 7.46 3.94
C CYS A 53 0.80 8.50 3.46
N TYR A 54 -0.22 8.07 2.74
CA TYR A 54 -1.29 8.92 2.25
C TYR A 54 -2.60 8.17 2.19
N ALA A 55 -3.67 8.81 2.61
CA ALA A 55 -5.03 8.34 2.40
C ALA A 55 -5.95 9.54 2.13
N ASN A 56 -6.94 9.31 1.28
CA ASN A 56 -8.02 10.25 1.01
C ASN A 56 -9.33 9.47 0.95
N ALA A 57 -10.24 9.72 1.88
CA ALA A 57 -11.54 9.07 1.96
C ALA A 57 -12.68 9.97 1.48
N HIS A 58 -12.37 11.10 0.86
CA HIS A 58 -13.35 12.07 0.37
C HIS A 58 -13.39 12.13 -1.16
N LEU A 59 -13.54 10.97 -1.79
CA LEU A 59 -13.49 10.86 -3.24
C LEU A 59 -14.84 10.48 -3.84
N THR A 60 -15.11 11.03 -5.01
CA THR A 60 -16.14 10.58 -5.95
C THR A 60 -15.47 9.87 -7.13
N ARG A 61 -16.26 9.22 -8.00
CA ARG A 61 -15.72 8.64 -9.24
C ARG A 61 -15.11 9.70 -10.16
N ALA A 62 -15.63 10.91 -10.12
CA ALA A 62 -15.11 12.03 -10.91
C ALA A 62 -13.71 12.45 -10.43
N ASP A 63 -13.41 12.31 -9.16
CA ASP A 63 -12.10 12.68 -8.57
C ASP A 63 -10.99 11.66 -8.84
N GLN A 64 -11.37 10.39 -9.10
CA GLN A 64 -10.40 9.29 -9.25
C GLN A 64 -9.26 9.59 -10.25
N PRO A 65 -9.51 10.17 -11.43
CA PRO A 65 -8.43 10.44 -12.39
C PRO A 65 -7.35 11.36 -11.84
N GLY A 66 -7.75 12.41 -11.10
CA GLY A 66 -6.83 13.43 -10.58
C GLY A 66 -6.09 13.04 -9.29
N GLU A 67 -6.54 12.00 -8.61
CA GLU A 67 -6.04 11.64 -7.28
C GLU A 67 -4.57 11.20 -7.30
N LEU A 68 -4.13 10.61 -8.40
CA LEU A 68 -2.73 10.25 -8.60
C LEU A 68 -1.82 11.48 -8.48
N MET A 69 -2.16 12.56 -9.15
CA MET A 69 -1.35 13.77 -9.12
C MET A 69 -1.47 14.52 -7.81
N ARG A 70 -2.63 14.47 -7.12
CA ARG A 70 -2.76 14.99 -5.75
C ARG A 70 -1.80 14.30 -4.79
N PHE A 71 -1.67 12.97 -4.89
CA PHE A 71 -0.68 12.24 -4.11
C PHE A 71 0.75 12.66 -4.45
N VAL A 72 1.09 12.82 -5.73
CA VAL A 72 2.44 13.25 -6.15
C VAL A 72 2.76 14.63 -5.60
N GLU A 73 1.83 15.55 -5.66
CA GLU A 73 1.97 16.91 -5.14
C GLU A 73 2.12 16.92 -3.61
N PHE A 74 1.30 16.15 -2.90
CA PHE A 74 1.42 15.97 -1.46
C PHE A 74 2.80 15.42 -1.09
N TRP A 75 3.27 14.37 -1.77
CA TRP A 75 4.57 13.79 -1.48
C TRP A 75 5.71 14.76 -1.73
N HIS A 76 5.64 15.51 -2.82
CA HIS A 76 6.61 16.56 -3.13
C HIS A 76 6.69 17.61 -2.02
N GLN A 77 5.54 18.06 -1.52
CA GLN A 77 5.47 19.04 -0.42
C GLN A 77 6.09 18.50 0.88
N VAL A 78 5.85 17.23 1.20
CA VAL A 78 6.30 16.62 2.46
C VAL A 78 7.77 16.20 2.41
N ALA A 79 8.21 15.66 1.27
CA ALA A 79 9.55 15.06 1.12
C ALA A 79 10.56 15.96 0.41
N GLY A 80 10.10 17.03 -0.26
CA GLY A 80 10.96 17.93 -1.05
C GLY A 80 11.37 17.38 -2.42
N HIS A 81 10.84 16.23 -2.81
CA HIS A 81 11.12 15.59 -4.11
C HIS A 81 9.94 14.74 -4.57
N ASP A 82 9.90 14.47 -5.88
CA ASP A 82 8.90 13.58 -6.48
C ASP A 82 9.20 12.10 -6.19
N PRO A 83 8.18 11.22 -6.23
CA PRO A 83 8.38 9.78 -6.28
C PRO A 83 9.24 9.37 -7.49
N LEU A 84 10.09 8.36 -7.34
CA LEU A 84 10.82 7.80 -8.48
C LEU A 84 9.95 6.79 -9.27
N TRP A 85 9.14 6.01 -8.55
CA TRP A 85 8.29 4.97 -9.13
C TRP A 85 6.88 4.97 -8.56
N LEU A 86 5.91 4.76 -9.45
CA LEU A 86 4.51 4.54 -9.11
C LEU A 86 4.02 3.20 -9.67
N LEU A 87 3.39 2.39 -8.83
CA LEU A 87 2.92 1.04 -9.13
C LEU A 87 1.43 0.93 -8.83
N PHE A 88 0.60 0.69 -9.85
CA PHE A 88 -0.85 0.77 -9.68
C PHE A 88 -1.67 -0.04 -10.68
N ASP A 89 -2.94 -0.29 -10.33
CA ASP A 89 -3.93 -0.82 -11.27
C ASP A 89 -4.62 0.32 -12.02
N SER A 90 -4.44 0.38 -13.32
CA SER A 90 -4.84 1.53 -14.15
C SER A 90 -6.32 1.54 -14.55
N LYS A 91 -7.18 0.82 -13.86
CA LYS A 91 -8.59 0.79 -14.27
C LYS A 91 -9.23 2.18 -14.38
N VAL A 92 -8.65 3.17 -13.74
CA VAL A 92 -9.22 4.50 -13.54
C VAL A 92 -8.32 5.64 -14.01
N VAL A 93 -7.04 5.39 -14.31
CA VAL A 93 -6.10 6.46 -14.71
C VAL A 93 -6.10 6.64 -16.22
N PRO A 94 -6.54 7.79 -16.74
CA PRO A 94 -6.53 8.09 -18.16
C PRO A 94 -5.10 8.34 -18.67
N ASP A 95 -4.92 8.25 -19.98
CA ASP A 95 -3.60 8.44 -20.62
C ASP A 95 -3.06 9.87 -20.41
N SER A 96 -3.92 10.86 -20.25
CA SER A 96 -3.55 12.24 -19.90
C SER A 96 -2.83 12.34 -18.55
N GLU A 97 -3.28 11.61 -17.54
CA GLU A 97 -2.61 11.58 -16.24
C GLU A 97 -1.28 10.82 -16.30
N LEU A 98 -1.20 9.75 -17.08
CA LEU A 98 0.07 9.07 -17.34
C LEU A 98 1.09 9.98 -18.03
N ALA A 99 0.63 10.84 -18.95
CA ALA A 99 1.47 11.85 -19.58
C ALA A 99 1.97 12.90 -18.58
N ARG A 100 1.12 13.33 -17.62
CA ARG A 100 1.52 14.24 -16.53
C ARG A 100 2.61 13.63 -15.65
N VAL A 101 2.45 12.35 -15.26
CA VAL A 101 3.47 11.60 -14.50
C VAL A 101 4.78 11.52 -15.29
N ASN A 102 4.70 11.24 -16.60
CA ASN A 102 5.87 11.15 -17.46
C ASN A 102 6.62 12.48 -17.58
N ARG A 103 5.90 13.61 -17.72
CA ARG A 103 6.51 14.96 -17.78
C ARG A 103 7.28 15.32 -16.50
N ARG A 104 6.87 14.78 -15.33
CA ARG A 104 7.60 14.95 -14.06
C ARG A 104 8.81 14.02 -13.90
N GLY A 105 9.11 13.21 -14.91
CA GLY A 105 10.21 12.24 -14.83
C GLY A 105 9.95 11.05 -13.92
N ILE A 106 8.70 10.85 -13.48
CA ILE A 106 8.31 9.77 -12.59
C ILE A 106 8.08 8.50 -13.42
N HIS A 107 8.74 7.42 -13.06
CA HIS A 107 8.51 6.12 -13.68
C HIS A 107 7.24 5.45 -13.17
N PHE A 108 6.57 4.69 -14.03
CA PHE A 108 5.43 3.89 -13.58
C PHE A 108 5.39 2.51 -14.22
N VAL A 109 4.74 1.59 -13.52
CA VAL A 109 4.25 0.32 -14.07
C VAL A 109 2.79 0.15 -13.67
N THR A 110 1.94 -0.05 -14.66
CA THR A 110 0.50 -0.19 -14.45
C THR A 110 -0.08 -1.29 -15.33
N ILE A 111 -1.27 -1.79 -15.00
CA ILE A 111 -2.00 -2.75 -15.84
C ILE A 111 -2.90 -2.00 -16.83
N ARG A 112 -3.02 -2.52 -18.04
CA ARG A 112 -3.98 -2.08 -19.05
C ARG A 112 -5.20 -2.99 -19.06
N ARG A 113 -6.37 -2.44 -19.35
CA ARG A 113 -7.59 -3.24 -19.63
C ARG A 113 -7.35 -4.18 -20.82
N ARG A 114 -7.89 -5.38 -20.73
CA ARG A 114 -7.79 -6.41 -21.74
C ARG A 114 -8.88 -6.23 -22.81
N GLY A 115 -8.59 -5.45 -23.85
CA GLY A 115 -9.48 -5.35 -25.00
C GLY A 115 -9.49 -6.67 -25.82
N ALA A 116 -10.65 -7.07 -26.34
CA ALA A 116 -10.79 -8.30 -27.13
C ALA A 116 -9.84 -8.35 -28.33
N ALA A 117 -9.64 -7.21 -29.02
CA ALA A 117 -8.75 -7.11 -30.16
C ALA A 117 -7.27 -7.38 -29.78
N VAL A 118 -6.80 -6.85 -28.66
CA VAL A 118 -5.45 -7.08 -28.18
C VAL A 118 -5.24 -8.55 -27.81
N ILE A 119 -6.20 -9.16 -27.14
CA ILE A 119 -6.13 -10.59 -26.79
C ILE A 119 -6.11 -11.47 -28.03
N ARG A 120 -6.95 -11.18 -29.06
CA ARG A 120 -6.92 -11.91 -30.34
C ARG A 120 -5.56 -11.79 -31.01
N ARG A 121 -4.99 -10.57 -31.10
CA ARG A 121 -3.67 -10.34 -31.66
C ARG A 121 -2.58 -11.14 -30.94
N LEU A 122 -2.57 -11.11 -29.62
CA LEU A 122 -1.59 -11.85 -28.83
C LEU A 122 -1.70 -13.37 -28.98
N ARG A 123 -2.91 -13.90 -29.15
CA ARG A 123 -3.14 -15.33 -29.40
C ARG A 123 -2.71 -15.76 -30.79
N ALA A 124 -2.74 -14.85 -31.77
CA ALA A 124 -2.29 -15.11 -33.13
C ALA A 124 -0.76 -15.02 -33.30
N LEU A 125 -0.04 -14.55 -32.27
CA LEU A 125 1.43 -14.47 -32.33
C LEU A 125 2.05 -15.88 -32.34
N PRO A 126 3.09 -16.11 -33.19
CA PRO A 126 3.79 -17.37 -33.19
C PRO A 126 4.53 -17.58 -31.84
N PRO A 127 4.76 -18.84 -31.42
CA PRO A 127 5.45 -19.14 -30.16
C PRO A 127 6.80 -18.46 -29.99
N GLN A 128 7.52 -18.22 -31.09
CA GLN A 128 8.83 -17.57 -31.11
C GLN A 128 8.78 -16.08 -30.70
N ALA A 129 7.65 -15.41 -30.88
CA ALA A 129 7.46 -14.02 -30.45
C ALA A 129 7.43 -13.89 -28.91
N TRP A 130 7.19 -15.00 -28.20
CA TRP A 130 7.11 -15.04 -26.75
C TRP A 130 8.47 -15.36 -26.13
N LYS A 131 9.09 -14.38 -25.50
CA LYS A 131 10.30 -14.58 -24.69
C LYS A 131 9.94 -15.26 -23.37
N ARG A 132 10.85 -16.05 -22.80
CA ARG A 132 10.67 -16.76 -21.53
C ARG A 132 11.52 -16.14 -20.44
N ALA A 133 11.00 -16.10 -19.22
CA ALA A 133 11.75 -15.70 -18.04
C ALA A 133 11.29 -16.47 -16.80
N VAL A 134 12.21 -16.58 -15.85
CA VAL A 134 11.90 -17.00 -14.46
C VAL A 134 11.87 -15.75 -13.60
N ILE A 135 10.79 -15.55 -12.92
CA ILE A 135 10.61 -14.44 -11.98
C ILE A 135 10.51 -14.98 -10.56
N ASN A 136 11.05 -14.21 -9.62
CA ASN A 136 10.95 -14.47 -8.18
C ASN A 136 10.21 -13.31 -7.53
N PRO A 137 8.87 -13.28 -7.63
CA PRO A 137 8.11 -12.23 -6.98
C PRO A 137 8.28 -12.29 -5.46
N PRO A 138 8.28 -11.16 -4.76
CA PRO A 138 8.25 -11.15 -3.31
C PRO A 138 7.09 -12.02 -2.80
N GLN A 139 7.36 -12.92 -1.83
CA GLN A 139 6.38 -13.80 -1.18
C GLN A 139 5.78 -14.92 -2.06
N ARG A 140 6.27 -15.14 -3.26
CA ARG A 140 5.82 -16.24 -4.14
C ARG A 140 6.97 -17.15 -4.54
N ARG A 141 6.64 -18.41 -4.88
CA ARG A 141 7.61 -19.35 -5.44
C ARG A 141 8.06 -18.88 -6.83
N HIS A 142 9.22 -19.37 -7.30
CA HIS A 142 9.68 -19.21 -8.68
C HIS A 142 8.55 -19.47 -9.66
N GLN A 143 8.32 -18.53 -10.56
CA GLN A 143 7.26 -18.61 -11.55
C GLN A 143 7.89 -18.46 -12.95
N ARG A 144 7.61 -19.44 -13.80
CA ARG A 144 7.97 -19.36 -15.21
C ARG A 144 6.91 -18.55 -15.94
N VAL A 145 7.33 -17.51 -16.64
CA VAL A 145 6.45 -16.66 -17.44
C VAL A 145 6.95 -16.57 -18.86
N ARG A 146 6.05 -16.28 -19.76
CA ARG A 146 6.40 -15.85 -21.12
C ARG A 146 5.83 -14.46 -21.37
N PHE A 147 6.52 -13.66 -22.15
CA PHE A 147 6.13 -12.27 -22.38
C PHE A 147 6.44 -11.81 -23.79
N VAL A 148 5.65 -10.84 -24.24
CA VAL A 148 5.89 -10.06 -25.45
C VAL A 148 6.10 -8.63 -25.00
N ASP A 149 7.15 -8.02 -25.52
CA ASP A 149 7.60 -6.67 -25.18
C ASP A 149 7.65 -5.86 -26.45
N GLU A 150 6.78 -4.88 -26.56
CA GLU A 150 6.63 -4.03 -27.72
C GLU A 150 6.83 -2.58 -27.28
N SER A 151 7.68 -1.85 -27.98
CA SER A 151 7.76 -0.39 -27.82
C SER A 151 6.78 0.27 -28.77
N ILE A 152 5.77 0.95 -28.24
CA ILE A 152 4.78 1.68 -29.02
C ILE A 152 4.82 3.15 -28.59
N ARG A 153 4.92 4.06 -29.56
CA ARG A 153 4.65 5.47 -29.34
C ARG A 153 3.13 5.66 -29.32
N LEU A 154 2.58 6.23 -28.26
CA LEU A 154 1.19 6.66 -28.26
C LEU A 154 1.10 8.02 -28.96
N PRO A 155 0.11 8.23 -29.85
CA PRO A 155 -0.02 9.46 -30.64
C PRO A 155 -0.09 10.73 -29.81
N ASP A 156 -0.73 10.69 -28.65
CA ASP A 156 -1.05 11.86 -27.81
C ASP A 156 -0.21 11.97 -26.54
N SER A 157 0.80 11.12 -26.36
CA SER A 157 1.66 11.19 -25.17
C SER A 157 3.02 11.76 -25.53
N GLU A 158 3.43 12.80 -24.83
CA GLU A 158 4.82 13.27 -24.80
C GLU A 158 5.70 12.20 -24.16
N GLY A 159 6.08 11.21 -24.93
CA GLY A 159 6.95 10.11 -24.50
C GLY A 159 6.52 8.75 -25.05
N ALA A 160 7.42 7.78 -24.93
CA ALA A 160 7.17 6.41 -25.34
C ALA A 160 6.60 5.59 -24.19
N ILE A 161 5.53 4.87 -24.44
CA ILE A 161 5.02 3.85 -23.50
C ILE A 161 5.40 2.48 -24.06
N ARG A 162 5.85 1.62 -23.15
CA ARG A 162 6.25 0.25 -23.40
C ARG A 162 5.14 -0.69 -22.92
N PRO A 163 4.30 -1.23 -23.80
CA PRO A 163 3.35 -2.28 -23.45
C PRO A 163 4.08 -3.61 -23.32
N LEU A 164 3.73 -4.36 -22.30
CA LEU A 164 4.29 -5.66 -22.00
C LEU A 164 3.14 -6.64 -21.74
N ALA A 165 3.01 -7.67 -22.56
CA ALA A 165 2.05 -8.74 -22.35
C ALA A 165 2.73 -9.92 -21.66
N VAL A 166 2.21 -10.36 -20.51
CA VAL A 166 2.79 -11.44 -19.70
C VAL A 166 1.77 -12.54 -19.48
N ASP A 167 2.15 -13.75 -19.85
CA ASP A 167 1.40 -14.97 -19.61
C ASP A 167 2.10 -15.85 -18.58
N GLY A 168 1.34 -16.67 -17.85
CA GLY A 168 1.87 -17.52 -16.78
C GLY A 168 1.81 -16.90 -15.39
N LEU A 169 1.09 -15.79 -15.18
CA LEU A 169 0.88 -15.17 -13.87
C LEU A 169 -0.31 -15.78 -13.09
N GLY A 170 -0.72 -17.00 -13.42
CA GLY A 170 -1.83 -17.70 -12.75
C GLY A 170 -3.23 -17.22 -13.18
N ARG A 171 -3.33 -16.58 -14.35
CA ARG A 171 -4.59 -16.14 -14.97
C ARG A 171 -4.74 -16.83 -16.33
N GLU A 172 -5.97 -17.12 -16.73
CA GLU A 172 -6.29 -17.74 -18.04
C GLU A 172 -5.88 -16.88 -19.25
N ARG A 173 -5.74 -15.57 -19.07
CA ARG A 173 -5.43 -14.61 -20.12
C ARG A 173 -4.19 -13.81 -19.74
N PRO A 174 -3.38 -13.40 -20.73
CA PRO A 174 -2.19 -12.57 -20.48
C PRO A 174 -2.54 -11.30 -19.68
N THR A 175 -1.67 -10.92 -18.78
CA THR A 175 -1.73 -9.63 -18.09
C THR A 175 -1.02 -8.61 -18.95
N LEU A 176 -1.67 -7.48 -19.21
CA LEU A 176 -1.13 -6.40 -20.02
C LEU A 176 -0.60 -5.31 -19.09
N PHE A 177 0.70 -5.06 -19.16
CA PHE A 177 1.36 -3.97 -18.45
C PHE A 177 1.64 -2.79 -19.38
N ARG A 178 1.80 -1.61 -18.79
CA ARG A 178 2.33 -0.41 -19.43
C ARG A 178 3.37 0.22 -18.50
N SER A 179 4.46 0.70 -19.07
CA SER A 179 5.49 1.46 -18.36
C SER A 179 6.04 2.56 -19.27
N ASN A 180 6.47 3.68 -18.70
CA ASN A 180 7.26 4.70 -19.39
C ASN A 180 8.77 4.44 -19.25
N ASN A 181 9.19 3.44 -18.48
CA ASN A 181 10.59 3.08 -18.38
C ASN A 181 10.99 2.15 -19.52
N LEU A 182 11.84 2.65 -20.40
CA LEU A 182 12.32 1.94 -21.59
C LEU A 182 13.66 1.21 -21.35
N THR A 183 14.35 1.51 -20.26
CA THR A 183 15.71 1.02 -19.96
C THR A 183 15.75 -0.25 -19.14
N GLU A 184 14.83 -0.40 -18.18
CA GLU A 184 14.77 -1.62 -17.37
C GLU A 184 14.37 -2.85 -18.20
N THR A 185 14.86 -4.02 -17.81
CA THR A 185 14.46 -5.27 -18.47
C THR A 185 12.99 -5.59 -18.21
N SER A 186 12.31 -6.28 -19.14
CA SER A 186 10.93 -6.74 -18.96
C SER A 186 10.76 -7.56 -17.68
N ARG A 187 11.77 -8.38 -17.34
CA ARG A 187 11.79 -9.16 -16.09
C ARG A 187 11.78 -8.26 -14.85
N ALA A 188 12.58 -7.19 -14.86
CA ALA A 188 12.63 -6.24 -13.74
C ALA A 188 11.29 -5.52 -13.57
N LEU A 189 10.65 -5.06 -14.63
CA LEU A 189 9.33 -4.43 -14.62
C LEU A 189 8.25 -5.38 -14.07
N ILE A 190 8.26 -6.65 -14.49
CA ILE A 190 7.30 -7.66 -14.00
C ILE A 190 7.48 -7.89 -12.49
N ILE A 191 8.73 -8.03 -12.02
CA ILE A 191 9.03 -8.22 -10.58
C ILE A 191 8.67 -6.96 -9.80
N ARG A 192 8.94 -5.78 -10.35
CA ARG A 192 8.58 -4.50 -9.73
C ARG A 192 7.07 -4.41 -9.53
N TYR A 193 6.28 -4.71 -10.55
CA TYR A 193 4.82 -4.72 -10.44
C TYR A 193 4.29 -5.78 -9.46
N ALA A 194 4.91 -6.96 -9.43
CA ALA A 194 4.51 -8.00 -8.48
C ALA A 194 4.65 -7.55 -7.01
N GLY A 195 5.52 -6.59 -6.72
CA GLY A 195 5.64 -5.94 -5.41
C GLY A 195 4.46 -5.04 -5.03
N ARG A 196 3.56 -4.67 -5.98
CA ARG A 196 2.36 -3.88 -5.72
C ARG A 196 1.41 -4.54 -4.70
N ASN A 197 1.42 -5.87 -4.62
CA ASN A 197 0.58 -6.60 -3.65
C ASN A 197 0.80 -6.15 -2.19
N GLY A 198 1.89 -5.42 -1.90
CA GLY A 198 2.12 -4.85 -0.58
C GLY A 198 1.03 -3.88 -0.12
N VAL A 199 0.44 -3.07 -1.04
CA VAL A 199 -0.67 -2.16 -0.69
C VAL A 199 -1.95 -2.95 -0.39
N GLU A 200 -2.22 -4.02 -1.12
CA GLU A 200 -3.36 -4.91 -0.86
C GLU A 200 -3.22 -5.60 0.52
N ASP A 201 -2.00 -6.01 0.91
CA ASP A 201 -1.71 -6.54 2.24
C ASP A 201 -1.86 -5.46 3.32
N GLY A 202 -1.46 -4.22 3.04
CA GLY A 202 -1.64 -3.05 3.91
C GLY A 202 -3.11 -2.74 4.15
N LEU A 203 -3.91 -2.65 3.09
CA LEU A 203 -5.36 -2.49 3.15
C LEU A 203 -6.05 -3.67 3.86
N GLY A 204 -5.62 -4.91 3.56
CA GLY A 204 -6.07 -6.10 4.27
C GLY A 204 -5.80 -6.04 5.77
N SER A 205 -4.67 -5.44 6.18
CA SER A 205 -4.39 -5.18 7.60
C SER A 205 -5.29 -4.09 8.16
N GLY A 206 -5.56 -3.01 7.39
CA GLY A 206 -6.53 -1.98 7.74
C GLY A 206 -7.90 -2.56 8.04
N VAL A 207 -8.40 -3.45 7.18
CA VAL A 207 -9.70 -4.11 7.34
C VAL A 207 -9.70 -5.12 8.50
N ASN A 208 -8.69 -6.00 8.57
CA ASN A 208 -8.72 -7.14 9.50
C ASN A 208 -8.20 -6.85 10.91
N VAL A 209 -7.49 -5.74 11.11
CA VAL A 209 -6.89 -5.36 12.40
C VAL A 209 -7.48 -4.08 12.94
N PHE A 210 -7.67 -3.08 12.06
CA PHE A 210 -8.15 -1.76 12.43
C PHE A 210 -9.62 -1.52 12.05
N HIS A 211 -10.29 -2.55 11.50
CA HIS A 211 -11.72 -2.52 11.16
C HIS A 211 -12.12 -1.40 10.19
N LEU A 212 -11.25 -1.08 9.23
CA LEU A 212 -11.46 -0.04 8.23
C LEU A 212 -12.79 -0.20 7.43
N ASP A 213 -13.34 -1.42 7.34
CA ASP A 213 -14.63 -1.73 6.70
C ASP A 213 -15.83 -1.68 7.64
N ARG A 214 -15.62 -1.31 8.90
CA ARG A 214 -16.65 -1.26 9.95
C ARG A 214 -16.62 0.08 10.68
N LEU A 215 -16.63 1.14 9.91
CA LEU A 215 -16.65 2.48 10.45
C LEU A 215 -17.87 2.65 11.35
N ALA A 216 -17.63 3.11 12.58
CA ALA A 216 -18.66 3.19 13.62
C ALA A 216 -19.52 4.45 13.49
N SER A 217 -19.16 5.39 12.61
CA SER A 217 -19.82 6.68 12.51
C SER A 217 -20.77 6.77 11.32
N GLU A 218 -21.92 7.36 11.56
CA GLU A 218 -22.90 7.77 10.55
C GLU A 218 -22.57 9.14 9.94
N VAL A 219 -21.56 9.82 10.47
CA VAL A 219 -21.13 11.16 10.02
C VAL A 219 -19.89 11.03 9.13
N ARG A 220 -19.96 11.54 7.91
CA ARG A 220 -18.88 11.43 6.90
C ARG A 220 -17.54 12.02 7.37
N LEU A 221 -17.55 13.11 8.10
CA LEU A 221 -16.34 13.71 8.68
C LEU A 221 -15.61 12.76 9.63
N ASN A 222 -16.36 11.99 10.40
CA ASN A 222 -15.78 11.00 11.31
C ASN A 222 -15.18 9.82 10.55
N VAL A 223 -15.68 9.49 9.35
CA VAL A 223 -15.08 8.48 8.49
C VAL A 223 -13.68 8.91 8.06
N ASP A 224 -13.48 10.17 7.69
CA ASP A 224 -12.16 10.70 7.34
C ASP A 224 -11.20 10.63 8.53
N LEU A 225 -11.68 10.95 9.73
CA LEU A 225 -10.91 10.80 10.97
C LEU A 225 -10.55 9.34 11.25
N ASP A 226 -11.51 8.42 11.13
CA ASP A 226 -11.27 6.98 11.33
C ASP A 226 -10.23 6.43 10.34
N VAL A 227 -10.28 6.87 9.09
CA VAL A 227 -9.28 6.51 8.08
C VAL A 227 -7.91 7.09 8.45
N ALA A 228 -7.83 8.35 8.86
CA ALA A 228 -6.59 8.98 9.29
C ALA A 228 -5.99 8.26 10.51
N LEU A 229 -6.80 7.95 11.51
CA LEU A 229 -6.38 7.18 12.69
C LEU A 229 -5.91 5.77 12.34
N THR A 230 -6.56 5.11 11.36
CA THR A 230 -6.13 3.81 10.85
C THR A 230 -4.76 3.88 10.20
N VAL A 231 -4.50 4.92 9.39
CA VAL A 231 -3.19 5.15 8.76
C VAL A 231 -2.11 5.40 9.81
N LEU A 232 -2.39 6.23 10.82
CA LEU A 232 -1.48 6.48 11.93
C LEU A 232 -1.17 5.21 12.72
N ALA A 233 -2.20 4.46 13.11
CA ALA A 233 -2.04 3.20 13.82
C ALA A 233 -1.24 2.19 13.01
N HIS A 234 -1.51 2.04 11.72
CA HIS A 234 -0.72 1.20 10.83
C HIS A 234 0.74 1.66 10.79
N GLY A 235 0.99 2.98 10.68
CA GLY A 235 2.31 3.57 10.73
C GLY A 235 3.07 3.24 12.02
N CYS A 236 2.43 3.38 13.18
CA CYS A 236 3.00 3.01 14.49
C CYS A 236 3.40 1.54 14.55
N TYR A 237 2.54 0.62 14.06
CA TYR A 237 2.87 -0.81 14.02
C TYR A 237 4.00 -1.13 13.03
N ARG A 238 4.08 -0.43 11.91
CA ARG A 238 5.21 -0.57 10.97
C ARG A 238 6.50 -0.07 11.58
N TRP A 239 6.45 1.09 12.24
CA TRP A 239 7.60 1.64 12.97
C TRP A 239 8.07 0.66 14.04
N LEU A 240 7.17 0.15 14.87
CA LEU A 240 7.51 -0.84 15.89
C LEU A 240 8.10 -2.11 15.27
N ALA A 241 7.48 -2.67 14.23
CA ALA A 241 7.95 -3.86 13.54
C ALA A 241 9.39 -3.69 13.02
N HIS A 242 9.70 -2.51 12.50
CA HIS A 242 11.03 -2.20 11.95
C HIS A 242 12.14 -2.16 13.03
N HIS A 243 11.79 -1.80 14.25
CA HIS A 243 12.74 -1.82 15.38
C HIS A 243 12.88 -3.20 16.03
N LEU A 244 12.02 -4.16 15.70
CA LEU A 244 12.04 -5.50 16.28
C LEU A 244 12.78 -6.47 15.35
N LYS A 245 13.93 -6.94 15.75
CA LYS A 245 14.78 -7.87 14.99
C LYS A 245 13.99 -9.10 14.50
N GLY A 246 13.98 -9.30 13.19
CA GLY A 246 13.27 -10.41 12.54
C GLY A 246 11.75 -10.18 12.39
N PHE A 247 11.24 -8.96 12.64
CA PHE A 247 9.83 -8.61 12.52
C PHE A 247 9.56 -7.46 11.54
N ASP A 248 10.57 -6.92 10.90
CA ASP A 248 10.51 -5.79 9.95
C ASP A 248 9.43 -5.94 8.86
N ARG A 249 9.12 -7.17 8.45
CA ARG A 249 8.07 -7.50 7.48
C ARG A 249 6.79 -8.08 8.09
N SER A 250 6.69 -8.11 9.40
CA SER A 250 5.53 -8.70 10.09
C SER A 250 4.29 -7.83 9.95
N ALA A 251 3.14 -8.48 9.75
CA ALA A 251 1.85 -7.79 9.76
C ALA A 251 1.52 -7.24 11.16
N PRO A 252 0.77 -6.12 11.26
CA PRO A 252 0.39 -5.50 12.54
C PRO A 252 -0.21 -6.47 13.54
N LYS A 253 -1.08 -7.38 13.10
CA LYS A 253 -1.69 -8.41 13.96
C LYS A 253 -0.66 -9.31 14.67
N ARG A 254 0.43 -9.66 13.97
CA ARG A 254 1.50 -10.48 14.55
C ARG A 254 2.30 -9.67 15.58
N VAL A 255 2.60 -8.42 15.28
CA VAL A 255 3.29 -7.50 16.19
C VAL A 255 2.45 -7.27 17.43
N PHE A 256 1.16 -6.97 17.27
CA PHE A 256 0.21 -6.81 18.37
C PHE A 256 0.22 -8.02 19.30
N ARG A 257 -0.01 -9.22 18.78
CA ARG A 257 -0.11 -10.44 19.59
C ARG A 257 1.18 -10.79 20.35
N LYS A 258 2.34 -10.45 19.77
CA LYS A 258 3.63 -10.84 20.34
C LYS A 258 4.20 -9.80 21.29
N PHE A 259 3.97 -8.54 21.04
CA PHE A 259 4.67 -7.45 21.72
C PHE A 259 3.74 -6.46 22.44
N VAL A 260 2.50 -6.29 21.99
CA VAL A 260 1.55 -5.33 22.60
C VAL A 260 0.55 -6.04 23.50
N ALA A 261 -0.17 -7.04 23.01
CA ALA A 261 -1.17 -7.81 23.78
C ALA A 261 -0.49 -8.77 24.76
N THR A 262 0.14 -8.22 25.79
CA THR A 262 0.83 -9.01 26.81
C THR A 262 0.30 -8.64 28.18
N ALA A 263 0.18 -9.63 29.07
CA ALA A 263 -0.13 -9.39 30.46
C ALA A 263 1.05 -8.73 31.18
N GLY A 264 0.74 -8.00 32.24
CA GLY A 264 1.72 -7.31 33.06
C GLY A 264 1.01 -6.47 34.13
N LEU A 265 1.80 -5.80 34.95
CA LEU A 265 1.34 -4.90 35.99
C LEU A 265 1.83 -3.48 35.69
N VAL A 266 0.94 -2.50 35.81
CA VAL A 266 1.29 -1.07 35.77
C VAL A 266 1.13 -0.52 37.18
N ALA A 267 2.23 -0.01 37.76
CA ALA A 267 2.22 0.69 39.03
C ALA A 267 2.55 2.17 38.76
N ILE A 268 1.74 3.05 39.33
CA ILE A 268 1.92 4.51 39.21
C ILE A 268 2.10 5.04 40.63
N ASP A 269 3.16 5.75 40.88
CA ASP A 269 3.38 6.50 42.08
C ASP A 269 3.68 7.98 41.74
N ASP A 270 3.94 8.81 42.75
CA ASP A 270 4.18 10.26 42.56
C ASP A 270 5.48 10.58 41.81
N ARG A 271 6.33 9.61 41.53
CA ARG A 271 7.67 9.80 40.94
C ARG A 271 7.82 9.13 39.58
N GLN A 272 7.11 8.01 39.35
CA GLN A 272 7.30 7.22 38.14
C GLN A 272 6.13 6.28 37.83
N ILE A 273 6.13 5.82 36.59
CA ILE A 273 5.26 4.75 36.12
C ILE A 273 6.13 3.52 35.86
N VAL A 274 5.86 2.42 36.54
CA VAL A 274 6.58 1.15 36.36
C VAL A 274 5.69 0.16 35.64
N VAL A 275 6.07 -0.24 34.42
CA VAL A 275 5.41 -1.25 33.63
C VAL A 275 6.17 -2.57 33.76
N ARG A 276 5.62 -3.51 34.53
CA ARG A 276 6.19 -4.86 34.72
C ARG A 276 5.57 -5.82 33.72
N ARG A 277 6.33 -6.26 32.75
CA ARG A 277 5.86 -7.21 31.74
C ARG A 277 6.11 -8.65 32.20
N ASP A 278 5.12 -9.50 32.02
CA ASP A 278 5.25 -10.93 32.30
C ASP A 278 6.26 -11.59 31.37
N ARG A 279 6.85 -12.69 31.84
CA ARG A 279 7.83 -13.45 31.09
C ARG A 279 7.26 -13.97 29.77
N ARG A 280 7.89 -13.57 28.67
CA ARG A 280 7.54 -13.99 27.31
C ARG A 280 8.81 -14.28 26.51
N SER A 281 8.76 -15.28 25.61
CA SER A 281 9.88 -15.63 24.71
C SER A 281 10.36 -14.49 23.82
N HIS A 282 9.53 -13.44 23.65
CA HIS A 282 9.84 -12.28 22.81
C HIS A 282 10.38 -11.07 23.59
N ASN A 283 10.40 -11.11 24.93
CA ASN A 283 10.93 -10.00 25.75
C ASN A 283 12.41 -9.68 25.41
N PRO A 284 13.30 -10.66 25.14
CA PRO A 284 14.66 -10.34 24.72
C PRO A 284 14.75 -9.44 23.48
N ILE A 285 13.83 -9.60 22.52
CA ILE A 285 13.80 -8.77 21.30
C ILE A 285 13.43 -7.32 21.63
N LEU A 286 12.50 -7.08 22.57
CA LEU A 286 12.16 -5.74 23.04
C LEU A 286 13.33 -5.07 23.75
N LYS A 287 14.08 -5.82 24.59
CA LYS A 287 15.27 -5.34 25.27
C LYS A 287 16.38 -5.00 24.26
N GLU A 288 16.61 -5.84 23.25
CA GLU A 288 17.60 -5.61 22.19
C GLU A 288 17.24 -4.36 21.38
N ALA A 289 15.96 -4.13 21.11
CA ALA A 289 15.47 -2.94 20.42
C ALA A 289 15.64 -1.62 21.22
N GLY A 290 15.85 -1.70 22.53
CA GLY A 290 16.06 -0.54 23.40
C GLY A 290 14.87 0.40 23.53
N LEU A 291 13.67 -0.04 23.14
CA LEU A 291 12.45 0.78 23.17
C LEU A 291 12.04 1.16 24.61
N ASP A 292 12.43 0.34 25.58
CA ASP A 292 12.24 0.57 27.01
C ASP A 292 13.14 1.68 27.59
N ARG A 293 14.20 2.09 26.88
CA ARG A 293 15.16 3.10 27.32
C ARG A 293 14.82 4.51 26.79
N GLN A 294 13.90 4.62 25.86
CA GLN A 294 13.57 5.85 25.15
C GLN A 294 12.13 6.32 25.42
N CYS A 295 11.54 5.91 26.56
CA CYS A 295 10.19 6.30 26.88
C CYS A 295 10.15 7.76 27.33
N PRO A 296 9.49 8.65 26.58
CA PRO A 296 9.29 10.01 27.04
C PRO A 296 8.37 10.01 28.28
N PRO A 297 8.52 10.99 29.14
CA PRO A 297 7.56 11.22 30.24
C PRO A 297 6.15 11.39 29.67
N ILE A 298 5.12 10.98 30.42
CA ILE A 298 3.75 11.09 29.98
C ILE A 298 3.16 12.44 30.39
N PRO A 299 2.94 13.39 29.45
CA PRO A 299 2.58 14.77 29.78
C PRO A 299 1.30 14.89 30.61
N TRP A 300 0.29 14.08 30.30
CA TRP A 300 -1.03 14.10 31.01
C TRP A 300 -1.03 13.32 32.32
N LEU A 301 0.09 12.70 32.71
CA LEU A 301 0.34 12.12 34.02
C LEU A 301 1.50 12.82 34.72
N ASN A 302 1.41 14.14 34.86
CA ASN A 302 2.38 14.99 35.54
C ASN A 302 3.84 14.83 35.05
N ASN A 303 4.03 14.53 33.78
CA ASN A 303 5.34 14.23 33.19
C ASN A 303 6.11 13.10 33.92
N LEU A 304 5.40 12.13 34.48
CA LEU A 304 6.04 10.97 35.11
C LEU A 304 6.86 10.16 34.12
N PRO A 305 8.10 9.81 34.46
CA PRO A 305 8.94 8.94 33.65
C PRO A 305 8.39 7.51 33.66
N VAL A 306 8.53 6.82 32.53
CA VAL A 306 8.08 5.43 32.37
C VAL A 306 9.29 4.49 32.41
N THR A 307 9.24 3.48 33.25
CA THR A 307 10.24 2.43 33.36
C THR A 307 9.64 1.06 33.04
N PHE A 308 10.27 0.31 32.17
CA PHE A 308 9.86 -1.06 31.84
C PHE A 308 10.73 -2.06 32.61
N THR A 309 10.09 -3.05 33.21
CA THR A 309 10.75 -4.21 33.82
C THR A 309 10.19 -5.51 33.23
N TYR A 310 11.04 -6.50 33.11
CA TYR A 310 10.71 -7.81 32.52
C TYR A 310 10.93 -8.88 33.57
N ARG A 311 9.92 -9.70 33.76
CA ARG A 311 10.04 -10.91 34.61
C ARG A 311 10.59 -12.08 33.83
#